data_27f8e729fe695eb979912979ea86a09f
#
_entry.id   27f8e729fe695eb979912979ea86a09f
#
_cell.length_a   1.000
_cell.length_b   1.000
_cell.length_c   1.000
_cell.angle_alpha   90.00
_cell.angle_beta   90.00
_cell.angle_gamma   90.00
#
_symmetry.space_group_name_H-M   'P 1'
#
loop_
_entity.id
_entity.type
_entity.pdbx_description
1 polymer ?
#
loop_
_entity_poly.entity_id
_entity_poly.type
_entity_poly.pdbx_seq_one_letter_code
_entity_poly.pdbx_strand_id
1 'polypeptide(L)'
;QFPPDTKLHTTACITYGGHCFPDHNGAGFGHIGYADALRFSSNTFFYQVGVGVGSKALKQAADQLGFQQKTGIEIGWEESVGLVGDEDWAARGRGWTDPGTTPWIPEDMASASIGQSVVQITPLQLARAYAVFANGGWLVTPHLAAGDIDWMSPEHRTKVAMKPSTLQTIREGLRKVVEAGTGAGLNGPGIPAAAGKTGTAEDSTGGPDHAWFGCYAPYPDGKIVVVAFAQNTPGGGSVHALPMAKKVLAEWERTRQR
;
A
#
# COMPACT_ATOMS: atom_id res chain seq x y z
N GLN A 1 6.87 12.12 14.61
CA GLN A 1 5.97 13.27 14.38
C GLN A 1 4.51 12.82 14.45
N PHE A 2 4.18 11.64 13.94
CA PHE A 2 2.84 11.04 13.99
C PHE A 2 2.93 9.63 14.62
N PRO A 3 2.90 9.50 15.96
CA PRO A 3 2.95 8.20 16.62
C PRO A 3 1.70 7.33 16.33
N PRO A 4 1.73 6.03 16.65
CA PRO A 4 0.64 5.10 16.32
C PRO A 4 -0.74 5.44 16.90
N ASP A 5 -0.78 6.21 17.98
CA ASP A 5 -1.99 6.68 18.65
C ASP A 5 -2.50 8.04 18.14
N THR A 6 -1.85 8.60 17.10
CA THR A 6 -2.26 9.87 16.48
C THR A 6 -3.72 9.79 16.02
N LYS A 7 -4.49 10.84 16.36
CA LYS A 7 -5.82 11.09 15.84
C LYS A 7 -5.83 12.42 15.11
N LEU A 8 -6.40 12.44 13.91
CA LEU A 8 -6.57 13.65 13.10
C LEU A 8 -8.04 13.87 12.78
N HIS A 9 -8.41 15.12 12.65
CA HIS A 9 -9.73 15.49 12.16
C HIS A 9 -9.77 15.35 10.65
N THR A 10 -10.70 14.55 10.14
CA THR A 10 -10.91 14.32 8.71
C THR A 10 -12.18 15.04 8.27
N THR A 11 -12.13 15.60 7.07
CA THR A 11 -13.19 16.40 6.47
C THR A 11 -13.51 15.88 5.08
N ALA A 12 -14.59 16.31 4.48
CA ALA A 12 -14.93 15.93 3.10
C ALA A 12 -13.84 16.33 2.09
N CYS A 13 -13.05 17.34 2.43
CA CYS A 13 -11.97 17.85 1.59
C CYS A 13 -10.96 18.61 2.45
N ILE A 14 -9.68 18.58 2.06
CA ILE A 14 -8.61 19.42 2.59
C ILE A 14 -7.99 20.23 1.46
N THR A 15 -7.63 21.48 1.70
CA THR A 15 -7.10 22.37 0.65
C THR A 15 -5.59 22.51 0.75
N TYR A 16 -4.90 22.26 -0.35
CA TYR A 16 -3.48 22.58 -0.55
C TYR A 16 -3.34 23.35 -1.85
N GLY A 17 -2.48 24.38 -1.90
CA GLY A 17 -2.24 25.20 -3.09
C GLY A 17 -3.50 25.80 -3.74
N GLY A 18 -4.56 26.00 -2.96
CA GLY A 18 -5.86 26.47 -3.46
C GLY A 18 -6.76 25.39 -4.09
N HIS A 19 -6.28 24.12 -4.16
CA HIS A 19 -7.06 22.99 -4.67
C HIS A 19 -7.65 22.15 -3.54
N CYS A 20 -8.90 21.72 -3.71
CA CYS A 20 -9.57 20.79 -2.81
C CYS A 20 -9.15 19.36 -3.12
N PHE A 21 -8.58 18.68 -2.14
CA PHE A 21 -8.25 17.25 -2.16
C PHE A 21 -9.34 16.48 -1.41
N PRO A 22 -10.24 15.77 -2.10
CA PRO A 22 -11.40 15.15 -1.48
C PRO A 22 -11.03 13.91 -0.68
N ASP A 23 -11.82 13.63 0.37
CA ASP A 23 -11.78 12.34 1.04
C ASP A 23 -12.55 11.29 0.23
N HIS A 24 -12.39 10.02 0.60
CA HIS A 24 -13.06 8.91 -0.04
C HIS A 24 -14.59 9.13 -0.06
N ASN A 25 -15.17 9.10 -1.25
CA ASN A 25 -16.59 9.41 -1.49
C ASN A 25 -17.05 10.82 -0.98
N GLY A 26 -16.13 11.76 -0.81
CA GLY A 26 -16.45 13.08 -0.28
C GLY A 26 -16.94 13.06 1.17
N ALA A 27 -16.62 12.03 1.94
CA ALA A 27 -17.03 11.88 3.34
C ALA A 27 -15.96 12.45 4.27
N GLY A 28 -16.41 13.09 5.36
CA GLY A 28 -15.56 13.37 6.52
C GLY A 28 -15.90 12.39 7.64
N PHE A 29 -14.89 11.83 8.29
CA PHE A 29 -15.06 10.82 9.34
C PHE A 29 -14.81 11.37 10.75
N GLY A 30 -14.65 12.69 10.88
CA GLY A 30 -14.35 13.35 12.17
C GLY A 30 -12.95 12.98 12.69
N HIS A 31 -12.80 12.89 14.01
CA HIS A 31 -11.53 12.54 14.65
C HIS A 31 -11.31 11.03 14.66
N ILE A 32 -10.42 10.55 13.79
CA ILE A 32 -10.08 9.12 13.66
C ILE A 32 -8.57 8.87 13.79
N GLY A 33 -8.21 7.64 14.14
CA GLY A 33 -6.82 7.16 14.15
C GLY A 33 -6.49 6.31 12.92
N TYR A 34 -5.23 5.83 12.81
CA TYR A 34 -4.73 5.07 11.67
C TYR A 34 -5.58 3.86 11.28
N ALA A 35 -6.01 3.07 12.27
CA ALA A 35 -6.76 1.85 11.98
C ALA A 35 -8.13 2.15 11.35
N ASP A 36 -8.80 3.19 11.80
CA ASP A 36 -10.07 3.64 11.20
C ASP A 36 -9.86 4.40 9.89
N ALA A 37 -8.76 5.15 9.76
CA ALA A 37 -8.38 5.78 8.50
C ALA A 37 -8.15 4.74 7.39
N LEU A 38 -7.48 3.62 7.70
CA LEU A 38 -7.36 2.48 6.78
C LEU A 38 -8.71 1.84 6.49
N ARG A 39 -9.54 1.60 7.52
CA ARG A 39 -10.86 0.99 7.40
C ARG A 39 -11.76 1.75 6.43
N PHE A 40 -11.84 3.07 6.58
CA PHE A 40 -12.67 3.94 5.77
C PHE A 40 -12.00 4.36 4.47
N SER A 41 -10.69 4.06 4.30
CA SER A 41 -9.89 4.58 3.19
C SER A 41 -9.85 6.10 3.15
N SER A 42 -9.72 6.75 4.33
CA SER A 42 -9.74 8.21 4.44
C SER A 42 -8.51 8.83 3.81
N ASN A 43 -8.70 9.53 2.70
CA ASN A 43 -7.64 10.27 2.03
C ASN A 43 -7.18 11.46 2.87
N THR A 44 -8.10 12.25 3.44
CA THR A 44 -7.76 13.47 4.18
C THR A 44 -6.96 13.18 5.46
N PHE A 45 -7.08 11.97 6.03
CA PHE A 45 -6.17 11.52 7.09
C PHE A 45 -4.73 11.38 6.56
N PHE A 46 -4.56 10.63 5.47
CA PHE A 46 -3.24 10.34 4.93
C PHE A 46 -2.60 11.54 4.23
N TYR A 47 -3.38 12.45 3.65
CA TYR A 47 -2.87 13.73 3.16
C TYR A 47 -2.18 14.53 4.27
N GLN A 48 -2.82 14.64 5.45
CA GLN A 48 -2.25 15.35 6.59
C GLN A 48 -0.96 14.68 7.10
N VAL A 49 -0.95 13.34 7.18
CA VAL A 49 0.26 12.59 7.56
C VAL A 49 1.35 12.81 6.53
N GLY A 50 1.06 12.62 5.23
CA GLY A 50 2.04 12.75 4.16
C GLY A 50 2.67 14.13 4.10
N VAL A 51 1.85 15.19 4.05
CA VAL A 51 2.34 16.57 4.05
C VAL A 51 3.17 16.88 5.31
N GLY A 52 2.75 16.35 6.45
CA GLY A 52 3.45 16.57 7.71
C GLY A 52 4.79 15.84 7.85
N VAL A 53 4.99 14.65 7.21
CA VAL A 53 6.25 13.91 7.27
C VAL A 53 7.22 14.29 6.13
N GLY A 54 6.69 14.69 4.98
CA GLY A 54 7.46 15.12 3.81
C GLY A 54 8.03 13.98 2.96
N SER A 55 8.56 14.35 1.78
CA SER A 55 9.09 13.46 0.74
C SER A 55 10.17 12.51 1.24
N LYS A 56 11.10 13.01 2.04
CA LYS A 56 12.21 12.24 2.59
C LYS A 56 11.76 11.04 3.43
N ALA A 57 10.77 11.26 4.30
CA ALA A 57 10.24 10.19 5.14
C ALA A 57 9.43 9.17 4.32
N LEU A 58 8.66 9.64 3.34
CA LEU A 58 7.94 8.77 2.41
C LEU A 58 8.91 7.89 1.62
N LYS A 59 9.95 8.50 1.02
CA LYS A 59 10.98 7.77 0.27
C LYS A 59 11.70 6.74 1.13
N GLN A 60 12.09 7.10 2.36
CA GLN A 60 12.74 6.17 3.29
C GLN A 60 11.84 4.98 3.63
N ALA A 61 10.55 5.21 3.86
CA ALA A 61 9.60 4.13 4.13
C ALA A 61 9.39 3.24 2.90
N ALA A 62 9.33 3.83 1.71
CA ALA A 62 9.23 3.11 0.46
C ALA A 62 10.45 2.20 0.22
N ASP A 63 11.66 2.71 0.42
CA ASP A 63 12.90 1.94 0.29
C ASP A 63 12.96 0.76 1.27
N GLN A 64 12.54 0.98 2.53
CA GLN A 64 12.47 -0.08 3.54
C GLN A 64 11.47 -1.19 3.20
N LEU A 65 10.42 -0.87 2.45
CA LEU A 65 9.41 -1.83 1.98
C LEU A 65 9.76 -2.45 0.62
N GLY A 66 10.93 -2.12 0.06
CA GLY A 66 11.42 -2.71 -1.18
C GLY A 66 10.83 -2.10 -2.45
N PHE A 67 10.25 -0.89 -2.37
CA PHE A 67 9.83 -0.16 -3.55
C PHE A 67 11.01 0.53 -4.25
N GLN A 68 10.85 0.85 -5.52
CA GLN A 68 11.84 1.48 -6.38
C GLN A 68 13.17 0.70 -6.48
N GLN A 69 13.09 -0.61 -6.37
CA GLN A 69 14.20 -1.54 -6.56
C GLN A 69 13.70 -2.88 -7.10
N LYS A 70 14.58 -3.64 -7.75
CA LYS A 70 14.27 -4.99 -8.16
C LYS A 70 14.01 -5.87 -6.95
N THR A 71 13.12 -6.86 -7.08
CA THR A 71 12.78 -7.75 -5.97
C THR A 71 13.85 -8.81 -5.71
N GLY A 72 14.69 -9.08 -6.71
CA GLY A 72 15.71 -10.13 -6.67
C GLY A 72 15.19 -11.50 -7.06
N ILE A 73 13.98 -11.61 -7.63
CA ILE A 73 13.49 -12.86 -8.22
C ILE A 73 14.40 -13.31 -9.37
N GLU A 74 14.55 -14.62 -9.61
CA GLU A 74 15.52 -15.17 -10.57
C GLU A 74 15.31 -14.71 -12.01
N ILE A 75 14.10 -14.25 -12.37
CA ILE A 75 13.78 -13.66 -13.67
C ILE A 75 13.90 -12.12 -13.68
N GLY A 76 14.73 -11.58 -12.82
CA GLY A 76 14.83 -10.15 -12.54
C GLY A 76 15.31 -9.25 -13.69
N TRP A 77 15.72 -9.80 -14.83
CA TRP A 77 16.05 -9.00 -16.03
C TRP A 77 14.83 -8.29 -16.62
N GLU A 78 13.63 -8.80 -16.38
CA GLU A 78 12.36 -8.21 -16.85
C GLU A 78 11.65 -7.34 -15.80
N GLU A 79 12.20 -7.24 -14.58
CA GLU A 79 11.56 -6.46 -13.53
C GLU A 79 11.70 -4.95 -13.76
N SER A 80 10.56 -4.25 -13.70
CA SER A 80 10.55 -2.81 -13.50
C SER A 80 10.91 -2.47 -12.04
N VAL A 81 11.74 -1.45 -11.86
CA VAL A 81 12.04 -0.91 -10.52
C VAL A 81 10.91 -0.05 -9.96
N GLY A 82 9.92 0.32 -10.80
CA GLY A 82 8.88 1.25 -10.42
C GLY A 82 9.40 2.68 -10.19
N LEU A 83 8.59 3.48 -9.55
CA LEU A 83 8.90 4.86 -9.19
C LEU A 83 8.24 5.22 -7.86
N VAL A 84 9.00 5.85 -6.97
CA VAL A 84 8.46 6.66 -5.88
C VAL A 84 9.14 8.02 -6.00
N GLY A 85 8.39 9.03 -6.44
CA GLY A 85 8.92 10.36 -6.70
C GLY A 85 9.54 10.99 -5.46
N ASP A 86 10.57 11.77 -5.67
CA ASP A 86 11.31 12.52 -4.67
C ASP A 86 11.57 13.97 -5.15
N GLU A 87 12.33 14.71 -4.38
CA GLU A 87 12.67 16.10 -4.72
C GLU A 87 13.44 16.19 -6.03
N ASP A 88 14.35 15.25 -6.32
CA ASP A 88 15.10 15.21 -7.57
C ASP A 88 14.19 14.93 -8.78
N TRP A 89 13.21 14.04 -8.61
CA TRP A 89 12.21 13.78 -9.64
C TRP A 89 11.39 15.03 -9.94
N ALA A 90 10.91 15.72 -8.91
CA ALA A 90 10.12 16.94 -9.04
C ALA A 90 10.96 18.09 -9.66
N ALA A 91 12.22 18.22 -9.27
CA ALA A 91 13.14 19.20 -9.83
C ALA A 91 13.31 19.01 -11.35
N ARG A 92 13.58 17.76 -11.78
CA ARG A 92 13.71 17.45 -13.21
C ARG A 92 12.42 17.71 -13.98
N GLY A 93 11.28 17.29 -13.45
CA GLY A 93 9.97 17.43 -14.10
C GLY A 93 9.51 18.88 -14.24
N ARG A 94 9.94 19.76 -13.34
CA ARG A 94 9.58 21.19 -13.32
C ARG A 94 10.66 22.13 -13.88
N GLY A 95 11.82 21.59 -14.30
CA GLY A 95 12.95 22.42 -14.70
C GLY A 95 13.46 23.31 -13.56
N TRP A 96 13.39 22.83 -12.32
CA TRP A 96 13.74 23.58 -11.12
C TRP A 96 15.26 23.73 -11.00
N THR A 97 15.72 24.96 -10.83
CA THR A 97 17.15 25.28 -10.78
C THR A 97 17.59 26.04 -9.52
N ASP A 98 16.64 26.33 -8.61
CA ASP A 98 16.93 27.06 -7.38
C ASP A 98 17.34 26.08 -6.25
N PRO A 99 18.63 26.03 -5.86
CA PRO A 99 19.11 25.08 -4.85
C PRO A 99 18.68 25.44 -3.41
N GLY A 100 18.08 26.61 -3.20
CA GLY A 100 17.66 27.10 -1.88
C GLY A 100 16.23 26.72 -1.49
N THR A 101 15.46 26.11 -2.41
CA THR A 101 14.05 25.77 -2.20
C THR A 101 13.76 24.36 -2.64
N THR A 102 12.64 23.79 -2.15
CA THR A 102 12.21 22.47 -2.60
C THR A 102 11.26 22.58 -3.80
N PRO A 103 11.48 21.79 -4.87
CA PRO A 103 10.53 21.68 -5.97
C PRO A 103 9.28 20.87 -5.57
N TRP A 104 9.29 20.22 -4.42
CA TRP A 104 8.23 19.36 -3.91
C TRP A 104 7.22 20.17 -3.11
N ILE A 105 5.98 20.16 -3.57
CA ILE A 105 4.90 20.97 -2.98
C ILE A 105 3.91 20.09 -2.19
N PRO A 106 3.10 20.69 -1.30
CA PRO A 106 2.13 19.92 -0.50
C PRO A 106 1.17 19.06 -1.31
N GLU A 107 0.81 19.48 -2.51
CA GLU A 107 -0.07 18.76 -3.44
C GLU A 107 0.58 17.45 -3.93
N ASP A 108 1.88 17.45 -4.19
CA ASP A 108 2.64 16.24 -4.53
C ASP A 108 2.61 15.25 -3.37
N MET A 109 2.84 15.77 -2.16
CA MET A 109 2.80 14.93 -0.96
C MET A 109 1.43 14.37 -0.67
N ALA A 110 0.38 15.16 -0.85
CA ALA A 110 -0.99 14.68 -0.68
C ALA A 110 -1.26 13.51 -1.63
N SER A 111 -1.01 13.67 -2.92
CA SER A 111 -1.20 12.61 -3.92
C SER A 111 -0.32 11.38 -3.66
N ALA A 112 0.97 11.58 -3.38
CA ALA A 112 1.90 10.49 -3.10
C ALA A 112 1.53 9.69 -1.84
N SER A 113 0.96 10.35 -0.81
CA SER A 113 0.61 9.71 0.46
C SER A 113 -0.54 8.70 0.36
N ILE A 114 -1.30 8.74 -0.73
CA ILE A 114 -2.35 7.76 -1.05
C ILE A 114 -1.99 6.87 -2.25
N GLY A 115 -0.72 6.92 -2.71
CA GLY A 115 -0.23 6.07 -3.80
C GLY A 115 -0.63 6.53 -5.20
N GLN A 116 -0.94 7.81 -5.37
CA GLN A 116 -1.28 8.42 -6.65
C GLN A 116 -0.10 9.19 -7.26
N SER A 117 -0.27 9.66 -8.49
CA SER A 117 0.64 10.54 -9.23
C SER A 117 2.05 9.93 -9.38
N VAL A 118 2.96 10.26 -8.47
CA VAL A 118 4.38 9.94 -8.54
C VAL A 118 4.74 8.56 -7.97
N VAL A 119 3.75 7.73 -7.67
CA VAL A 119 3.95 6.38 -7.13
C VAL A 119 3.55 5.35 -8.18
N GLN A 120 4.52 4.60 -8.69
CA GLN A 120 4.34 3.51 -9.64
C GLN A 120 5.08 2.27 -9.10
N ILE A 121 4.35 1.22 -8.79
CA ILE A 121 4.91 0.00 -8.21
C ILE A 121 4.43 -1.22 -8.98
N THR A 122 5.24 -2.28 -8.99
CA THR A 122 4.81 -3.55 -9.57
C THR A 122 3.94 -4.34 -8.59
N PRO A 123 3.04 -5.21 -9.06
CA PRO A 123 2.29 -6.12 -8.18
C PRO A 123 3.20 -6.98 -7.29
N LEU A 124 4.36 -7.39 -7.79
CA LEU A 124 5.31 -8.18 -7.01
C LEU A 124 5.96 -7.36 -5.88
N GLN A 125 6.33 -6.11 -6.13
CA GLN A 125 6.80 -5.21 -5.08
C GLN A 125 5.74 -5.01 -4.00
N LEU A 126 4.48 -4.81 -4.39
CA LEU A 126 3.39 -4.68 -3.43
C LEU A 126 3.18 -5.97 -2.62
N ALA A 127 3.27 -7.15 -3.25
CA ALA A 127 3.19 -8.43 -2.55
C ALA A 127 4.32 -8.60 -1.52
N ARG A 128 5.54 -8.19 -1.85
CA ARG A 128 6.66 -8.17 -0.89
C ARG A 128 6.39 -7.25 0.31
N ALA A 129 5.86 -6.07 0.07
CA ALA A 129 5.49 -5.14 1.14
C ALA A 129 4.39 -5.72 2.05
N TYR A 130 3.37 -6.38 1.50
CA TYR A 130 2.38 -7.11 2.29
C TYR A 130 2.98 -8.27 3.08
N ALA A 131 3.97 -8.97 2.51
CA ALA A 131 4.68 -10.04 3.21
C ALA A 131 5.38 -9.53 4.48
N VAL A 132 5.89 -8.29 4.50
CA VAL A 132 6.46 -7.66 5.71
C VAL A 132 5.43 -7.62 6.83
N PHE A 133 4.19 -7.26 6.53
CA PHE A 133 3.12 -7.21 7.52
C PHE A 133 2.65 -8.61 7.93
N ALA A 134 2.65 -9.56 7.00
CA ALA A 134 2.22 -10.94 7.23
C ALA A 134 3.19 -11.74 8.13
N ASN A 135 4.51 -11.55 7.96
CA ASN A 135 5.56 -12.37 8.55
C ASN A 135 6.28 -11.75 9.75
N GLY A 136 5.75 -10.65 10.30
CA GLY A 136 6.35 -10.01 11.48
C GLY A 136 7.51 -9.05 11.15
N GLY A 137 7.57 -8.48 9.95
CA GLY A 137 8.47 -7.39 9.61
C GLY A 137 9.73 -7.80 8.83
N TRP A 138 9.68 -8.85 8.02
CA TRP A 138 10.76 -9.28 7.15
C TRP A 138 10.43 -8.99 5.70
N LEU A 139 11.28 -8.22 5.02
CA LEU A 139 11.27 -8.09 3.58
C LEU A 139 12.00 -9.29 2.97
N VAL A 140 11.31 -10.09 2.19
CA VAL A 140 11.82 -11.34 1.61
C VAL A 140 12.19 -11.18 0.15
N THR A 141 13.15 -11.96 -0.33
CA THR A 141 13.41 -12.12 -1.76
C THR A 141 12.48 -13.20 -2.30
N PRO A 142 11.61 -12.89 -3.28
CA PRO A 142 10.77 -13.90 -3.91
C PRO A 142 11.62 -14.83 -4.79
N HIS A 143 11.19 -16.09 -4.94
CA HIS A 143 11.88 -17.07 -5.74
C HIS A 143 10.89 -18.02 -6.45
N LEU A 144 11.32 -18.60 -7.56
CA LEU A 144 10.58 -19.59 -8.34
C LEU A 144 11.20 -20.98 -8.21
N ALA A 145 12.49 -21.07 -7.88
CA ALA A 145 13.18 -22.33 -7.74
C ALA A 145 12.72 -23.10 -6.49
N ALA A 146 12.42 -24.37 -6.65
CA ALA A 146 12.30 -25.32 -5.55
C ALA A 146 13.66 -26.01 -5.33
N GLY A 147 14.05 -26.26 -4.08
CA GLY A 147 15.32 -26.94 -3.77
C GLY A 147 15.70 -26.76 -2.30
N ASP A 148 16.89 -27.23 -1.96
CA ASP A 148 17.44 -27.20 -0.60
C ASP A 148 18.08 -25.84 -0.22
N ILE A 149 17.52 -24.75 -0.73
CA ILE A 149 17.97 -23.40 -0.42
C ILE A 149 17.30 -22.93 0.87
N ASP A 150 18.09 -22.48 1.84
CA ASP A 150 17.55 -21.83 3.04
C ASP A 150 17.09 -20.41 2.74
N TRP A 151 15.85 -20.27 2.24
CA TRP A 151 15.23 -18.99 1.97
C TRP A 151 14.98 -18.14 3.22
N MET A 152 15.21 -18.70 4.42
CA MET A 152 15.13 -17.97 5.69
C MET A 152 16.49 -17.38 6.10
N SER A 153 17.55 -17.64 5.36
CA SER A 153 18.88 -17.08 5.63
C SER A 153 18.90 -15.54 5.45
N PRO A 154 19.87 -14.87 6.08
CA PRO A 154 20.00 -13.40 5.99
C PRO A 154 20.21 -12.85 4.58
N GLU A 155 20.70 -13.66 3.64
CA GLU A 155 20.91 -13.29 2.24
C GLU A 155 19.60 -13.18 1.45
N HIS A 156 18.53 -13.88 1.91
CA HIS A 156 17.23 -13.90 1.25
C HIS A 156 16.16 -13.08 1.97
N ARG A 157 16.49 -12.43 3.09
CA ARG A 157 15.55 -11.59 3.82
C ARG A 157 16.24 -10.49 4.62
N THR A 158 15.58 -9.36 4.73
CA THR A 158 16.05 -8.21 5.51
C THR A 158 15.00 -7.81 6.55
N LYS A 159 15.41 -7.59 7.79
CA LYS A 159 14.51 -7.07 8.82
C LYS A 159 14.23 -5.60 8.55
N VAL A 160 12.96 -5.25 8.38
CA VAL A 160 12.53 -3.86 8.21
C VAL A 160 12.64 -3.13 9.56
N ALA A 161 13.22 -1.95 9.53
CA ALA A 161 13.38 -1.10 10.72
C ALA A 161 12.03 -0.46 11.12
N MET A 162 11.11 -1.27 11.60
CA MET A 162 9.76 -0.87 12.01
C MET A 162 9.54 -1.19 13.48
N LYS A 163 8.99 -0.22 14.24
CA LYS A 163 8.63 -0.46 15.64
C LYS A 163 7.50 -1.48 15.73
N PRO A 164 7.49 -2.37 16.75
CA PRO A 164 6.40 -3.34 16.92
C PRO A 164 5.01 -2.69 17.00
N SER A 165 4.89 -1.54 17.66
CA SER A 165 3.63 -0.78 17.72
C SER A 165 3.15 -0.29 16.35
N THR A 166 4.07 0.15 15.48
CA THR A 166 3.73 0.55 14.10
C THR A 166 3.23 -0.64 13.29
N LEU A 167 3.93 -1.79 13.36
CA LEU A 167 3.50 -3.01 12.69
C LEU A 167 2.11 -3.45 13.18
N GLN A 168 1.88 -3.41 14.49
CA GLN A 168 0.59 -3.75 15.08
C GLN A 168 -0.53 -2.84 14.58
N THR A 169 -0.31 -1.51 14.59
CA THR A 169 -1.30 -0.54 14.10
C THR A 169 -1.67 -0.77 12.62
N ILE A 170 -0.67 -1.08 11.78
CA ILE A 170 -0.91 -1.39 10.36
C ILE A 170 -1.73 -2.68 10.22
N ARG A 171 -1.35 -3.75 10.92
CA ARG A 171 -2.06 -5.03 10.91
C ARG A 171 -3.52 -4.88 11.35
N GLU A 172 -3.77 -4.17 12.44
CA GLU A 172 -5.12 -3.89 12.96
C GLU A 172 -5.94 -3.09 11.94
N GLY A 173 -5.34 -2.07 11.35
CA GLY A 173 -6.01 -1.28 10.31
C GLY A 173 -6.38 -2.12 9.10
N LEU A 174 -5.45 -2.91 8.55
CA LEU A 174 -5.71 -3.82 7.44
C LEU A 174 -6.76 -4.89 7.79
N ARG A 175 -6.80 -5.35 9.04
CA ARG A 175 -7.83 -6.28 9.53
C ARG A 175 -9.19 -5.61 9.57
N LYS A 176 -9.31 -4.39 10.10
CA LYS A 176 -10.55 -3.60 10.13
C LYS A 176 -11.13 -3.33 8.74
N VAL A 177 -10.27 -3.13 7.72
CA VAL A 177 -10.72 -2.99 6.32
C VAL A 177 -11.53 -4.20 5.89
N VAL A 178 -11.09 -5.41 6.21
CA VAL A 178 -11.76 -6.66 5.85
C VAL A 178 -12.93 -6.95 6.78
N GLU A 179 -12.86 -6.61 8.06
CA GLU A 179 -13.94 -6.88 9.01
C GLU A 179 -15.20 -6.06 8.72
N ALA A 180 -15.02 -4.75 8.52
CA ALA A 180 -16.15 -3.82 8.42
C ALA A 180 -15.83 -2.55 7.60
N GLY A 181 -14.85 -2.60 6.70
CA GLY A 181 -14.43 -1.50 5.84
C GLY A 181 -14.68 -1.79 4.36
N THR A 182 -13.90 -1.11 3.52
CA THR A 182 -13.99 -1.21 2.06
C THR A 182 -13.67 -2.61 1.49
N GLY A 183 -13.03 -3.46 2.29
CA GLY A 183 -12.69 -4.85 1.95
C GLY A 183 -13.64 -5.91 2.53
N ALA A 184 -14.77 -5.52 3.14
CA ALA A 184 -15.68 -6.46 3.82
C ALA A 184 -16.23 -7.57 2.91
N GLY A 185 -16.31 -7.34 1.61
CA GLY A 185 -16.70 -8.33 0.61
C GLY A 185 -15.76 -9.54 0.52
N LEU A 186 -14.56 -9.48 1.12
CA LEU A 186 -13.65 -10.63 1.18
C LEU A 186 -14.17 -11.73 2.11
N ASN A 187 -14.90 -11.38 3.16
CA ASN A 187 -15.42 -12.34 4.13
C ASN A 187 -16.42 -13.33 3.47
N GLY A 188 -16.45 -14.55 3.98
CA GLY A 188 -17.40 -15.56 3.54
C GLY A 188 -16.99 -16.98 3.93
N PRO A 189 -17.87 -17.97 3.72
CA PRO A 189 -17.55 -19.37 3.95
C PRO A 189 -16.33 -19.81 3.14
N GLY A 190 -15.44 -20.58 3.76
CA GLY A 190 -14.23 -21.09 3.12
C GLY A 190 -13.14 -20.02 2.88
N ILE A 191 -13.30 -18.81 3.41
CA ILE A 191 -12.27 -17.77 3.36
C ILE A 191 -11.62 -17.65 4.75
N PRO A 192 -10.31 -17.82 4.87
CA PRO A 192 -9.62 -17.63 6.15
C PRO A 192 -9.68 -16.18 6.60
N ALA A 193 -9.53 -15.95 7.91
CA ALA A 193 -9.41 -14.59 8.43
C ALA A 193 -8.27 -13.87 7.70
N ALA A 194 -8.55 -12.75 7.06
CA ALA A 194 -7.59 -12.02 6.24
C ALA A 194 -7.47 -10.55 6.69
N ALA A 195 -6.36 -9.92 6.32
CA ALA A 195 -6.15 -8.49 6.45
C ALA A 195 -5.72 -7.95 5.08
N GLY A 196 -6.25 -6.80 4.67
CA GLY A 196 -5.98 -6.30 3.33
C GLY A 196 -6.51 -4.89 3.10
N LYS A 197 -6.32 -4.37 1.88
CA LYS A 197 -6.76 -3.03 1.49
C LYS A 197 -7.17 -3.00 0.01
N THR A 198 -8.28 -2.36 -0.27
CA THR A 198 -8.72 -1.99 -1.62
C THR A 198 -7.95 -0.75 -2.11
N GLY A 199 -7.67 -0.68 -3.38
CA GLY A 199 -7.09 0.50 -4.03
C GLY A 199 -7.80 0.79 -5.34
N THR A 200 -7.88 2.07 -5.67
CA THR A 200 -8.31 2.56 -6.98
C THR A 200 -7.27 3.61 -7.39
N ALA A 201 -6.57 3.34 -8.47
CA ALA A 201 -5.57 4.26 -9.00
C ALA A 201 -6.11 4.90 -10.28
N GLU A 202 -6.11 6.23 -10.30
CA GLU A 202 -6.55 6.99 -11.47
C GLU A 202 -5.61 6.75 -12.66
N ASP A 203 -6.18 6.60 -13.84
CA ASP A 203 -5.40 6.56 -15.08
C ASP A 203 -5.03 7.98 -15.51
N SER A 204 -3.72 8.28 -15.53
CA SER A 204 -3.18 9.57 -15.96
C SER A 204 -3.49 9.94 -17.41
N THR A 205 -3.96 8.99 -18.22
CA THR A 205 -4.37 9.22 -19.63
C THR A 205 -5.83 9.58 -19.77
N GLY A 206 -6.60 9.61 -18.65
CA GLY A 206 -8.03 9.88 -18.64
C GLY A 206 -8.90 8.67 -19.02
N GLY A 207 -8.31 7.47 -19.03
CA GLY A 207 -9.03 6.21 -19.16
C GLY A 207 -9.70 5.78 -17.85
N PRO A 208 -10.36 4.60 -17.84
CA PRO A 208 -10.88 4.03 -16.61
C PRO A 208 -9.79 3.73 -15.59
N ASP A 209 -10.11 3.88 -14.31
CA ASP A 209 -9.19 3.63 -13.19
C ASP A 209 -8.65 2.19 -13.18
N HIS A 210 -7.59 2.00 -12.42
CA HIS A 210 -7.00 0.70 -12.14
C HIS A 210 -7.46 0.17 -10.78
N ALA A 211 -7.94 -1.06 -10.75
CA ALA A 211 -8.41 -1.71 -9.54
C ALA A 211 -7.30 -2.53 -8.88
N TRP A 212 -7.07 -2.30 -7.58
CA TRP A 212 -6.08 -3.01 -6.77
C TRP A 212 -6.72 -3.63 -5.52
N PHE A 213 -6.24 -4.79 -5.13
CA PHE A 213 -6.51 -5.35 -3.82
C PHE A 213 -5.29 -6.15 -3.35
N GLY A 214 -4.75 -5.76 -2.20
CA GLY A 214 -3.69 -6.50 -1.53
C GLY A 214 -4.18 -7.07 -0.21
N CYS A 215 -3.85 -8.34 0.10
CA CYS A 215 -4.18 -8.96 1.37
C CYS A 215 -3.21 -10.08 1.74
N TYR A 216 -3.27 -10.49 3.02
CA TYR A 216 -2.63 -11.69 3.51
C TYR A 216 -3.58 -12.51 4.40
N ALA A 217 -3.36 -13.81 4.47
CA ALA A 217 -4.14 -14.74 5.26
C ALA A 217 -3.28 -15.96 5.72
N PRO A 218 -3.66 -16.65 6.85
CA PRO A 218 -4.61 -16.20 7.83
C PRO A 218 -4.07 -15.02 8.66
N TYR A 219 -4.96 -14.19 9.20
CA TYR A 219 -4.59 -13.18 10.18
C TYR A 219 -4.45 -13.83 11.57
N PRO A 220 -3.49 -13.43 12.42
CA PRO A 220 -2.50 -12.35 12.23
C PRO A 220 -1.24 -12.77 11.49
N ASP A 221 -0.88 -14.05 11.42
CA ASP A 221 0.37 -14.58 10.88
C ASP A 221 0.14 -15.21 9.50
N GLY A 222 0.28 -14.36 8.48
CA GLY A 222 -0.02 -14.74 7.11
C GLY A 222 0.87 -15.85 6.56
N LYS A 223 0.24 -16.78 5.84
CA LYS A 223 0.91 -17.87 5.10
C LYS A 223 0.80 -17.69 3.59
N ILE A 224 -0.11 -16.84 3.16
CA ILE A 224 -0.27 -16.44 1.77
C ILE A 224 -0.46 -14.92 1.69
N VAL A 225 0.13 -14.32 0.69
CA VAL A 225 -0.13 -12.94 0.26
C VAL A 225 -0.75 -12.99 -1.12
N VAL A 226 -1.80 -12.21 -1.33
CA VAL A 226 -2.45 -12.07 -2.64
C VAL A 226 -2.51 -10.59 -2.99
N VAL A 227 -1.97 -10.26 -4.17
CA VAL A 227 -2.17 -8.96 -4.80
C VAL A 227 -2.90 -9.19 -6.12
N ALA A 228 -4.09 -8.62 -6.24
CA ALA A 228 -4.88 -8.63 -7.45
C ALA A 228 -4.88 -7.24 -8.08
N PHE A 229 -4.69 -7.20 -9.39
CA PHE A 229 -4.67 -6.00 -10.20
C PHE A 229 -5.54 -6.20 -11.43
N ALA A 230 -6.39 -5.24 -11.72
CA ALA A 230 -7.16 -5.18 -12.95
C ALA A 230 -7.01 -3.79 -13.58
N GLN A 231 -6.44 -3.77 -14.76
CA GLN A 231 -6.14 -2.53 -15.50
C GLN A 231 -7.39 -1.99 -16.16
N ASN A 232 -7.57 -0.67 -16.12
CA ASN A 232 -8.60 0.08 -16.85
C ASN A 232 -10.02 -0.49 -16.64
N THR A 233 -10.40 -0.67 -15.37
CA THR A 233 -11.69 -1.22 -14.97
C THR A 233 -12.51 -0.22 -14.15
N PRO A 234 -13.67 0.23 -14.62
CA PRO A 234 -14.51 1.14 -13.84
C PRO A 234 -15.03 0.48 -12.56
N GLY A 235 -15.02 1.19 -11.42
CA GLY A 235 -15.56 0.70 -10.14
C GLY A 235 -14.52 0.28 -9.10
N GLY A 236 -13.24 0.29 -9.44
CA GLY A 236 -12.14 0.18 -8.48
C GLY A 236 -11.95 -1.18 -7.81
N GLY A 237 -11.12 -1.19 -6.76
CA GLY A 237 -10.59 -2.40 -6.12
C GLY A 237 -11.63 -3.31 -5.49
N SER A 238 -12.68 -2.78 -4.88
CA SER A 238 -13.74 -3.55 -4.25
C SER A 238 -14.61 -4.34 -5.24
N VAL A 239 -14.75 -3.82 -6.47
CA VAL A 239 -15.60 -4.41 -7.52
C VAL A 239 -14.85 -5.46 -8.33
N HIS A 240 -13.59 -5.22 -8.66
CA HIS A 240 -12.83 -6.09 -9.59
C HIS A 240 -11.73 -6.88 -8.90
N ALA A 241 -10.80 -6.23 -8.22
CA ALA A 241 -9.63 -6.89 -7.67
C ALA A 241 -9.93 -7.75 -6.43
N LEU A 242 -10.81 -7.31 -5.53
CA LEU A 242 -11.19 -8.06 -4.33
C LEU A 242 -11.83 -9.42 -4.67
N PRO A 243 -12.80 -9.54 -5.61
CA PRO A 243 -13.34 -10.84 -5.98
C PRO A 243 -12.30 -11.81 -6.56
N MET A 244 -11.28 -11.31 -7.26
CA MET A 244 -10.16 -12.11 -7.75
C MET A 244 -9.38 -12.70 -6.58
N ALA A 245 -8.96 -11.85 -5.62
CA ALA A 245 -8.25 -12.29 -4.43
C ALA A 245 -9.08 -13.27 -3.59
N LYS A 246 -10.40 -13.06 -3.49
CA LYS A 246 -11.31 -13.96 -2.78
C LYS A 246 -11.30 -15.38 -3.36
N LYS A 247 -11.32 -15.51 -4.68
CA LYS A 247 -11.23 -16.82 -5.37
C LYS A 247 -9.90 -17.51 -5.08
N VAL A 248 -8.80 -16.77 -5.09
CA VAL A 248 -7.47 -17.33 -4.78
C VAL A 248 -7.42 -17.83 -3.33
N LEU A 249 -7.90 -17.05 -2.37
CA LEU A 249 -7.92 -17.44 -0.95
C LEU A 249 -8.82 -18.65 -0.70
N ALA A 250 -9.99 -18.73 -1.34
CA ALA A 250 -10.90 -19.87 -1.22
C ALA A 250 -10.22 -21.16 -1.73
N GLU A 251 -9.57 -21.11 -2.87
CA GLU A 251 -8.87 -22.27 -3.43
C GLU A 251 -7.66 -22.66 -2.58
N TRP A 252 -6.89 -21.70 -2.11
CA TRP A 252 -5.76 -21.95 -1.21
C TRP A 252 -6.22 -22.63 0.10
N GLU A 253 -7.31 -22.16 0.72
CA GLU A 253 -7.86 -22.77 1.93
C GLU A 253 -8.32 -24.20 1.67
N ARG A 254 -9.01 -24.43 0.54
CA ARG A 254 -9.48 -25.76 0.14
C ARG A 254 -8.32 -26.75 -0.08
N THR A 255 -7.20 -26.31 -0.63
CA THR A 255 -6.06 -27.18 -0.94
C THR A 255 -5.22 -27.52 0.29
N ARG A 256 -5.11 -26.61 1.27
CA ARG A 256 -4.32 -26.87 2.47
C ARG A 256 -5.02 -27.75 3.52
N GLN A 257 -6.33 -27.97 3.37
CA GLN A 257 -7.11 -28.84 4.24
C GLN A 257 -7.12 -30.30 3.77
N ARG A 258 -6.49 -30.58 2.62
CA ARG A 258 -6.30 -31.91 2.08
C ARG A 258 -4.94 -32.48 2.48
#